data_453d209f504d37ebc30614c9675ef86e
#
_entry.id   453d209f504d37ebc30614c9675ef86e
#
_cell.length_a   1.000
_cell.length_b   1.000
_cell.length_c   1.000
_cell.angle_alpha   90.00
_cell.angle_beta   90.00
_cell.angle_gamma   90.00
#
_symmetry.space_group_name_H-M   'P 1'
#
loop_
_entity.id
_entity.type
_entity.pdbx_description
1 polymer ?
#
loop_
_entity_poly.entity_id
_entity_poly.type
_entity_poly.pdbx_seq_one_letter_code
_entity_poly.pdbx_strand_id
1 'polypeptide(L)'
;MISEKNISAAQSYKITQNEIGLKFITIDNELASAKIALQGAHIMQWKPHDIKNEVLWLSSNARYMHGRSIRGGVPICWPWFGAHPTDGSFCPHGFARVIPWRINEVVDLEGGATKVIFVMLPTPEVNRQLSYQFNLE
;
A
#
# COMPACT_ATOMS: atom_id res chain seq x y z
N MET A 1 -6.55 -16.24 13.74
CA MET A 1 -6.89 -16.71 12.39
C MET A 1 -8.00 -15.82 11.86
N ILE A 2 -7.65 -14.78 11.11
CA ILE A 2 -8.64 -13.90 10.49
C ILE A 2 -8.98 -14.53 9.13
N SER A 3 -10.24 -14.82 8.98
CA SER A 3 -10.86 -15.55 7.87
C SER A 3 -10.56 -14.91 6.52
N GLU A 4 -10.03 -15.68 5.57
CA GLU A 4 -9.90 -15.38 4.15
C GLU A 4 -11.26 -15.22 3.42
N LYS A 5 -12.32 -14.86 4.12
CA LYS A 5 -13.70 -15.07 3.70
C LYS A 5 -14.26 -14.11 2.66
N ASN A 6 -13.59 -13.05 2.27
CA ASN A 6 -14.17 -12.07 1.32
C ASN A 6 -13.26 -11.67 0.12
N ILE A 7 -12.23 -12.42 -0.17
CA ILE A 7 -11.35 -12.14 -1.32
C ILE A 7 -11.97 -12.63 -2.66
N SER A 8 -13.08 -13.33 -2.61
CA SER A 8 -13.57 -14.14 -3.72
C SER A 8 -14.60 -13.49 -4.65
N ALA A 9 -15.03 -12.25 -4.41
CA ALA A 9 -16.16 -11.66 -5.16
C ALA A 9 -15.78 -10.61 -6.22
N ALA A 10 -14.59 -10.00 -6.14
CA ALA A 10 -14.18 -8.97 -7.09
C ALA A 10 -13.39 -9.57 -8.25
N GLN A 11 -13.85 -9.36 -9.49
CA GLN A 11 -13.14 -9.77 -10.71
C GLN A 11 -12.24 -8.67 -11.26
N SER A 12 -12.28 -7.49 -10.68
CA SER A 12 -11.59 -6.28 -11.15
C SER A 12 -10.14 -6.18 -10.71
N TYR A 13 -9.59 -7.16 -9.99
CA TYR A 13 -8.23 -7.08 -9.47
C TYR A 13 -7.39 -8.32 -9.72
N LYS A 14 -6.08 -8.14 -9.64
CA LYS A 14 -5.09 -9.20 -9.75
C LYS A 14 -3.92 -8.89 -8.82
N ILE A 15 -3.42 -9.93 -8.11
CA ILE A 15 -2.22 -9.84 -7.28
C ILE A 15 -1.04 -10.42 -8.06
N THR A 16 0.05 -9.67 -8.12
CA THR A 16 1.31 -10.07 -8.76
C THR A 16 2.47 -9.88 -7.78
N GLN A 17 3.62 -10.46 -8.10
CA GLN A 17 4.85 -10.23 -7.35
C GLN A 17 6.02 -10.06 -8.32
N ASN A 18 7.04 -9.31 -7.89
CA ASN A 18 8.30 -9.23 -8.61
C ASN A 18 9.23 -10.40 -8.25
N GLU A 19 10.44 -10.42 -8.85
CA GLU A 19 11.43 -11.49 -8.67
C GLU A 19 11.89 -11.69 -7.22
N ILE A 20 11.84 -10.65 -6.40
CA ILE A 20 12.19 -10.71 -4.97
C ILE A 20 10.98 -10.92 -4.05
N GLY A 21 9.79 -11.19 -4.61
CA GLY A 21 8.58 -11.48 -3.84
C GLY A 21 7.82 -10.26 -3.32
N LEU A 22 8.14 -9.04 -3.73
CA LEU A 22 7.36 -7.85 -3.41
C LEU A 22 6.02 -7.91 -4.15
N LYS A 23 4.92 -7.81 -3.39
CA LYS A 23 3.57 -8.00 -3.93
C LYS A 23 2.89 -6.68 -4.30
N PHE A 24 2.09 -6.76 -5.35
CA PHE A 24 1.29 -5.64 -5.86
C PHE A 24 -0.14 -6.10 -6.13
N ILE A 25 -1.11 -5.23 -5.89
CA ILE A 25 -2.47 -5.39 -6.42
C ILE A 25 -2.66 -4.41 -7.58
N THR A 26 -3.13 -4.94 -8.70
CA THR A 26 -3.55 -4.15 -9.86
C THR A 26 -5.06 -4.23 -9.95
N ILE A 27 -5.70 -3.09 -10.07
CA ILE A 27 -7.14 -2.95 -10.22
C ILE A 27 -7.41 -2.38 -11.62
N ASP A 28 -8.38 -2.97 -12.29
CA ASP A 28 -8.89 -2.47 -13.57
C ASP A 28 -10.40 -2.70 -13.58
N ASN A 29 -11.14 -1.66 -13.27
CA ASN A 29 -12.61 -1.66 -13.19
C ASN A 29 -13.22 -0.73 -14.26
N GLU A 30 -14.53 -0.53 -14.21
CA GLU A 30 -15.24 0.31 -15.19
C GLU A 30 -14.82 1.79 -15.16
N LEU A 31 -14.28 2.27 -14.05
CA LEU A 31 -13.98 3.69 -13.82
C LEU A 31 -12.50 4.03 -14.01
N ALA A 32 -11.60 3.15 -13.58
CA ALA A 32 -10.18 3.47 -13.50
C ALA A 32 -9.30 2.21 -13.46
N SER A 33 -8.02 2.41 -13.73
CA SER A 33 -6.96 1.47 -13.38
C SER A 33 -6.10 2.00 -12.25
N ALA A 34 -5.59 1.10 -11.42
CA ALA A 34 -4.69 1.44 -10.32
C ALA A 34 -3.68 0.33 -10.05
N LYS A 35 -2.52 0.69 -9.51
CA LYS A 35 -1.52 -0.26 -9.01
C LYS A 35 -1.05 0.17 -7.63
N ILE A 36 -1.11 -0.75 -6.68
CA ILE A 36 -0.79 -0.49 -5.28
C ILE A 36 0.22 -1.55 -4.82
N ALA A 37 1.33 -1.13 -4.23
CA ALA A 37 2.25 -2.03 -3.55
C ALA A 37 1.69 -2.42 -2.18
N LEU A 38 1.74 -3.71 -1.82
CA LEU A 38 1.34 -4.13 -0.49
C LEU A 38 2.30 -3.60 0.57
N GLN A 39 3.59 -3.45 0.23
CA GLN A 39 4.51 -2.72 1.09
C GLN A 39 4.11 -1.24 1.15
N GLY A 40 3.71 -0.80 2.33
CA GLY A 40 3.27 0.56 2.60
C GLY A 40 1.84 0.87 2.17
N ALA A 41 1.06 -0.10 1.67
CA ALA A 41 -0.23 0.14 1.01
C ALA A 41 -0.12 1.34 0.03
N HIS A 42 0.98 1.37 -0.71
CA HIS A 42 1.46 2.52 -1.47
C HIS A 42 0.80 2.58 -2.85
N ILE A 43 -0.03 3.57 -3.09
CA ILE A 43 -0.63 3.79 -4.40
C ILE A 43 0.44 4.30 -5.36
N MET A 44 0.81 3.46 -6.32
CA MET A 44 1.86 3.76 -7.29
C MET A 44 1.33 4.45 -8.54
N GLN A 45 0.19 3.99 -9.02
CA GLN A 45 -0.46 4.46 -10.23
C GLN A 45 -1.95 4.54 -10.01
N TRP A 46 -2.56 5.57 -10.57
CA TRP A 46 -4.00 5.71 -10.65
C TRP A 46 -4.37 6.51 -11.89
N LYS A 47 -5.26 5.96 -12.70
CA LYS A 47 -5.69 6.55 -13.94
C LYS A 47 -7.17 6.29 -14.19
N PRO A 48 -8.04 7.31 -14.07
CA PRO A 48 -9.40 7.26 -14.59
C PRO A 48 -9.42 6.98 -16.10
N HIS A 49 -10.39 6.21 -16.59
CA HIS A 49 -10.43 5.82 -18.01
C HIS A 49 -10.73 6.99 -18.95
N ASP A 50 -11.41 8.03 -18.46
CA ASP A 50 -11.71 9.25 -19.22
C ASP A 50 -10.54 10.24 -19.31
N ILE A 51 -9.42 9.97 -18.63
CA ILE A 51 -8.23 10.82 -18.61
C ILE A 51 -7.10 10.13 -19.39
N LYS A 52 -6.43 10.89 -20.26
CA LYS A 52 -5.39 10.37 -21.15
C LYS A 52 -4.10 9.97 -20.40
N ASN A 53 -3.70 10.74 -19.40
CA ASN A 53 -2.42 10.58 -18.70
C ASN A 53 -2.60 10.01 -17.30
N GLU A 54 -1.55 9.37 -16.77
CA GLU A 54 -1.48 9.00 -15.34
C GLU A 54 -1.64 10.24 -14.46
N VAL A 55 -2.41 10.11 -13.38
CA VAL A 55 -2.63 11.21 -12.43
C VAL A 55 -1.44 11.35 -11.48
N LEU A 56 -0.84 10.22 -11.10
CA LEU A 56 0.25 10.19 -10.14
C LEU A 56 1.61 10.10 -10.85
N TRP A 57 2.56 10.90 -10.37
CA TRP A 57 3.94 10.75 -10.81
C TRP A 57 4.61 9.57 -10.10
N LEU A 58 5.29 8.74 -10.85
CA LEU A 58 6.13 7.65 -10.35
C LEU A 58 7.52 7.78 -10.98
N SER A 59 8.57 7.74 -10.16
CA SER A 59 9.93 7.86 -10.66
C SER A 59 10.30 6.68 -11.57
N SER A 60 10.88 6.95 -12.73
CA SER A 60 11.47 5.92 -13.59
C SER A 60 12.64 5.18 -12.93
N ASN A 61 13.25 5.80 -11.91
CA ASN A 61 14.32 5.21 -11.09
C ASN A 61 13.82 4.62 -9.78
N ALA A 62 12.51 4.46 -9.60
CA ALA A 62 11.96 3.85 -8.40
C ALA A 62 12.49 2.42 -8.25
N ARG A 63 12.90 2.08 -7.03
CA ARG A 63 13.37 0.74 -6.68
C ARG A 63 12.30 0.04 -5.86
N TYR A 64 11.96 -1.17 -6.28
CA TYR A 64 10.95 -1.99 -5.62
C TYR A 64 11.63 -3.07 -4.80
N MET A 65 12.05 -2.70 -3.59
CA MET A 65 12.83 -3.56 -2.69
C MET A 65 12.18 -3.61 -1.31
N HIS A 66 12.29 -4.76 -0.63
CA HIS A 66 11.83 -4.89 0.75
C HIS A 66 12.49 -3.85 1.66
N GLY A 67 11.69 -3.23 2.53
CA GLY A 67 12.15 -2.24 3.49
C GLY A 67 12.58 -0.88 2.89
N ARG A 68 12.38 -0.67 1.59
CA ARG A 68 12.71 0.58 0.90
C ARG A 68 11.45 1.30 0.43
N SER A 69 11.41 2.60 0.68
CA SER A 69 10.29 3.43 0.19
C SER A 69 10.32 3.55 -1.33
N ILE A 70 9.14 3.45 -1.94
CA ILE A 70 8.93 3.67 -3.37
C ILE A 70 8.95 5.18 -3.65
N ARG A 71 9.62 5.61 -4.73
CA ARG A 71 9.72 7.01 -5.13
C ARG A 71 8.60 7.38 -6.08
N GLY A 72 7.71 8.27 -5.62
CA GLY A 72 6.51 8.70 -6.33
C GLY A 72 5.25 8.04 -5.79
N GLY A 73 4.11 8.28 -6.43
CA GLY A 73 2.83 7.81 -5.94
C GLY A 73 2.39 8.48 -4.63
N VAL A 74 1.62 7.77 -3.81
CA VAL A 74 1.08 8.27 -2.54
C VAL A 74 1.58 7.39 -1.39
N PRO A 75 2.65 7.79 -0.68
CA PRO A 75 3.14 7.08 0.49
C PRO A 75 2.30 7.39 1.73
N ILE A 76 2.22 6.44 2.66
CA ILE A 76 1.67 6.66 4.00
C ILE A 76 2.82 6.98 4.96
N CYS A 77 2.90 8.23 5.42
CA CYS A 77 3.88 8.68 6.40
C CYS A 77 3.29 8.56 7.80
N TRP A 78 3.65 7.52 8.53
CA TRP A 78 3.12 7.24 9.87
C TRP A 78 4.11 6.38 10.67
N PRO A 79 4.26 6.54 12.01
CA PRO A 79 3.53 7.45 12.89
C PRO A 79 4.15 8.84 13.05
N TRP A 80 5.22 9.17 12.37
CA TRP A 80 5.79 10.53 12.35
C TRP A 80 6.07 10.99 10.92
N PHE A 81 6.23 12.30 10.75
CA PHE A 81 6.63 12.93 9.51
C PHE A 81 8.01 13.55 9.65
N GLY A 82 8.87 13.43 8.64
CA GLY A 82 10.25 13.88 8.72
C GLY A 82 11.12 12.94 9.57
N ALA A 83 12.20 13.47 10.13
CA ALA A 83 13.08 12.74 11.03
C ALA A 83 12.35 12.36 12.34
N HIS A 84 12.73 11.22 12.94
CA HIS A 84 12.20 10.86 14.25
C HIS A 84 12.64 11.91 15.30
N PRO A 85 11.74 12.36 16.18
CA PRO A 85 12.02 13.51 17.06
C PRO A 85 13.15 13.26 18.08
N THR A 86 13.43 12.03 18.45
CA THR A 86 14.43 11.70 19.50
C THR A 86 15.47 10.66 19.09
N ASP A 87 15.27 9.95 18.00
CA ASP A 87 16.19 8.90 17.55
C ASP A 87 16.39 8.93 16.03
N GLY A 88 17.53 9.48 15.61
CA GLY A 88 17.90 9.59 14.20
C GLY A 88 18.20 8.26 13.49
N SER A 89 18.24 7.13 14.21
CA SER A 89 18.40 5.80 13.61
C SER A 89 17.11 5.27 12.99
N PHE A 90 15.96 5.83 13.37
CA PHE A 90 14.68 5.44 12.82
C PHE A 90 14.43 6.05 11.44
N CYS A 91 13.69 5.30 10.61
CA CYS A 91 13.39 5.70 9.25
C CYS A 91 12.64 7.04 9.19
N PRO A 92 13.05 8.01 8.38
CA PRO A 92 12.29 9.23 8.16
C PRO A 92 10.87 8.92 7.66
N HIS A 93 9.90 9.69 8.11
CA HIS A 93 8.47 9.56 7.79
C HIS A 93 7.81 8.28 8.32
N GLY A 94 8.36 7.71 9.39
CA GLY A 94 7.82 6.51 10.02
C GLY A 94 8.08 5.22 9.26
N PHE A 95 7.48 4.15 9.73
CA PHE A 95 7.69 2.81 9.20
C PHE A 95 6.55 2.30 8.29
N ALA A 96 5.39 2.94 8.29
CA ALA A 96 4.21 2.44 7.57
C ALA A 96 4.49 2.18 6.08
N ARG A 97 5.25 3.05 5.43
CA ARG A 97 5.56 2.96 3.99
C ARG A 97 6.63 1.94 3.61
N VAL A 98 7.32 1.34 4.57
CA VAL A 98 8.44 0.41 4.31
C VAL A 98 8.20 -1.01 4.80
N ILE A 99 7.05 -1.26 5.43
CA ILE A 99 6.64 -2.58 5.88
C ILE A 99 5.49 -3.12 5.04
N PRO A 100 5.35 -4.45 4.92
CA PRO A 100 4.23 -5.04 4.18
C PRO A 100 2.92 -4.87 4.95
N TRP A 101 1.87 -4.52 4.21
CA TRP A 101 0.48 -4.53 4.67
C TRP A 101 -0.23 -5.74 4.12
N ARG A 102 -1.28 -6.16 4.78
CA ARG A 102 -2.15 -7.24 4.33
C ARG A 102 -3.42 -6.66 3.69
N ILE A 103 -3.86 -7.27 2.60
CA ILE A 103 -5.21 -7.02 2.07
C ILE A 103 -6.20 -7.73 2.99
N ASN A 104 -7.14 -6.97 3.54
CA ASN A 104 -8.21 -7.49 4.38
C ASN A 104 -9.49 -7.75 3.58
N GLU A 105 -9.79 -6.87 2.63
CA GLU A 105 -11.00 -6.96 1.81
C GLU A 105 -10.75 -6.37 0.42
N VAL A 106 -11.35 -6.98 -0.61
CA VAL A 106 -11.52 -6.38 -1.94
C VAL A 106 -12.97 -6.61 -2.36
N VAL A 107 -13.69 -5.54 -2.67
CA VAL A 107 -15.11 -5.57 -3.04
C VAL A 107 -15.37 -4.65 -4.23
N ASP A 108 -16.06 -5.17 -5.24
CA ASP A 108 -16.63 -4.34 -6.29
C ASP A 108 -17.94 -3.73 -5.80
N LEU A 109 -18.09 -2.42 -5.93
CA LEU A 109 -19.22 -1.65 -5.46
C LEU A 109 -20.17 -1.32 -6.62
N GLU A 110 -21.42 -0.98 -6.28
CA GLU A 110 -22.34 -0.40 -7.24
C GLU A 110 -21.71 0.83 -7.92
N GLY A 111 -21.95 0.99 -9.23
CA GLY A 111 -21.37 2.07 -10.02
C GLY A 111 -19.96 1.79 -10.54
N GLY A 112 -19.47 0.55 -10.43
CA GLY A 112 -18.20 0.10 -11.04
C GLY A 112 -16.94 0.44 -10.25
N ALA A 113 -17.06 0.98 -9.03
CA ALA A 113 -15.91 1.24 -8.16
C ALA A 113 -15.42 -0.04 -7.45
N THR A 114 -14.16 -0.05 -7.07
CA THR A 114 -13.55 -1.13 -6.29
C THR A 114 -13.01 -0.58 -4.97
N LYS A 115 -13.43 -1.18 -3.86
CA LYS A 115 -12.93 -0.87 -2.52
C LYS A 115 -11.87 -1.89 -2.13
N VAL A 116 -10.73 -1.42 -1.66
CA VAL A 116 -9.68 -2.26 -1.07
C VAL A 116 -9.39 -1.79 0.34
N ILE A 117 -9.40 -2.71 1.30
CA ILE A 117 -9.00 -2.44 2.67
C ILE A 117 -7.64 -3.12 2.92
N PHE A 118 -6.67 -2.32 3.29
CA PHE A 118 -5.37 -2.78 3.74
C PHE A 118 -5.26 -2.64 5.25
N VAL A 119 -4.58 -3.58 5.89
CA VAL A 119 -4.32 -3.55 7.33
C VAL A 119 -2.83 -3.71 7.57
N MET A 120 -2.27 -2.81 8.37
CA MET A 120 -0.91 -2.90 8.88
C MET A 120 -0.93 -3.64 10.22
N LEU A 121 -0.32 -4.82 10.25
CA LEU A 121 -0.22 -5.60 11.47
C LEU A 121 1.00 -5.18 12.30
N PRO A 122 0.87 -5.05 13.63
CA PRO A 122 2.01 -4.82 14.49
C PRO A 122 3.01 -6.01 14.38
N THR A 123 4.28 -5.67 14.23
CA THR A 123 5.39 -6.61 14.25
C THR A 123 6.28 -6.30 15.46
N PRO A 124 7.15 -7.24 15.90
CA PRO A 124 8.08 -6.95 16.99
C PRO A 124 8.96 -5.73 16.72
N GLU A 125 9.36 -5.50 15.48
CA GLU A 125 10.16 -4.35 15.07
C GLU A 125 9.37 -3.04 15.16
N VAL A 126 8.14 -3.03 14.68
CA VAL A 126 7.23 -1.88 14.78
C VAL A 126 6.92 -1.55 16.23
N ASN A 127 6.68 -2.56 17.08
CA ASN A 127 6.41 -2.38 18.49
C ASN A 127 7.61 -1.81 19.27
N ARG A 128 8.83 -2.01 18.80
CA ARG A 128 10.01 -1.35 19.37
C ARG A 128 10.08 0.14 19.06
N GLN A 129 9.52 0.55 17.94
CA GLN A 129 9.55 1.93 17.48
C GLN A 129 8.36 2.76 17.97
N LEU A 130 7.29 2.11 18.43
CA LEU A 130 6.09 2.77 18.92
C LEU A 130 5.56 2.04 20.15
N SER A 131 5.51 2.73 21.28
CA SER A 131 5.11 2.16 22.59
C SER A 131 3.60 1.98 22.74
N TYR A 132 2.81 2.44 21.79
CA TYR A 132 1.35 2.39 21.84
C TYR A 132 0.81 1.24 20.98
N GLN A 133 -0.28 0.63 21.45
CA GLN A 133 -1.04 -0.28 20.61
C GLN A 133 -1.83 0.52 19.56
N PHE A 134 -1.89 0.02 18.34
CA PHE A 134 -2.60 0.66 17.25
C PHE A 134 -3.17 -0.38 16.29
N ASN A 135 -4.15 0.04 15.54
CA ASN A 135 -4.64 -0.61 14.34
C ASN A 135 -4.70 0.45 13.23
N LEU A 136 -4.17 0.17 12.06
CA LEU A 136 -4.15 1.08 10.93
C LEU A 136 -4.77 0.38 9.71
N GLU A 137 -5.89 0.96 9.24
CA GLU A 137 -6.63 0.54 8.04
C GLU A 137 -6.60 1.63 6.97
#